data_ee0843eae2a8cedf3e4543aba053f01f
#
_entry.id   ee0843eae2a8cedf3e4543aba053f01f
#
_cell.length_a   1.000
_cell.length_b   1.000
_cell.length_c   1.000
_cell.angle_alpha   90.00
_cell.angle_beta   90.00
_cell.angle_gamma   90.00
#
_symmetry.space_group_name_H-M   'P 1'
#
loop_
_entity.id
_entity.type
_entity.pdbx_description
1 polymer ?
#
loop_
_entity_poly.entity_id
_entity_poly.type
_entity_poly.pdbx_seq_one_letter_code
_entity_poly.pdbx_strand_id
1 'polypeptide(L)'
;MKILTFGEIMLRLKAPGHERFFQSPMLEATFGGGEANVAVSLANYGMDAEFLTVLPKNDIAECCIRELRYFGVDTKKIVRGEGRMGIYYLEGGANQLPSKVVYDRAYSSIALAKPGDIDWDKAFEGVAWFHITGITPAISESAMELSLESVQEAKKRNITVSCDLNYRKNLWKYGKKASEVMRELAKYVDVAIANEEDVQKSLEITVDVNVESGELDREKYRVLGNKVLESYPNMKCIAITLRESHSADWNGWAACLNDGKDFYVSKKYEIRDIIDRVGGGDSFAGGLIYGLNNYEDKQSALEFAVAASCLKHSVIGDFNRVSVSDVAKLMGGDGTGRVQR
;
A
#
# COMPACT_ATOMS: atom_id res chain seq x y z
N MET A 1 -3.12 -11.00 16.83
CA MET A 1 -3.12 -11.64 15.51
C MET A 1 -1.86 -11.17 14.78
N LYS A 2 -1.08 -12.11 14.26
CA LYS A 2 0.17 -11.84 13.56
C LYS A 2 -0.08 -11.56 12.08
N ILE A 3 0.47 -10.47 11.57
CA ILE A 3 0.33 -10.03 10.17
C ILE A 3 1.71 -9.97 9.54
N LEU A 4 1.89 -10.66 8.42
CA LEU A 4 3.11 -10.62 7.62
C LEU A 4 2.86 -9.78 6.37
N THR A 5 3.74 -8.83 6.09
CA THR A 5 3.77 -8.13 4.81
C THR A 5 5.04 -8.49 4.04
N PHE A 6 4.96 -8.60 2.72
CA PHE A 6 6.07 -9.04 1.87
C PHE A 6 6.22 -8.15 0.65
N GLY A 7 7.41 -7.56 0.46
CA GLY A 7 7.71 -6.74 -0.71
C GLY A 7 9.04 -6.00 -0.61
N GLU A 8 9.23 -5.00 -1.48
CA GLU A 8 10.44 -4.19 -1.52
C GLU A 8 10.39 -3.02 -0.54
N ILE A 9 11.50 -2.77 0.13
CA ILE A 9 11.78 -1.51 0.80
C ILE A 9 13.00 -0.85 0.16
N MET A 10 12.92 0.46 -0.09
CA MET A 10 13.96 1.23 -0.78
C MET A 10 14.50 2.34 0.13
N LEU A 11 15.74 2.76 -0.17
CA LEU A 11 16.25 4.04 0.30
C LEU A 11 15.54 5.17 -0.47
N ARG A 12 14.87 6.05 0.25
CA ARG A 12 14.25 7.26 -0.29
C ARG A 12 15.21 8.43 -0.15
N LEU A 13 15.47 9.13 -1.26
CA LEU A 13 16.28 10.34 -1.31
C LEU A 13 15.40 11.49 -1.84
N LYS A 14 14.98 12.39 -0.95
CA LYS A 14 14.07 13.49 -1.28
C LYS A 14 14.82 14.81 -1.31
N ALA A 15 14.56 15.64 -2.33
CA ALA A 15 14.98 17.03 -2.31
C ALA A 15 14.31 17.78 -1.13
N PRO A 16 15.02 18.66 -0.40
CA PRO A 16 14.47 19.36 0.74
C PRO A 16 13.23 20.21 0.37
N GLY A 17 12.23 20.21 1.25
CA GLY A 17 10.99 20.99 1.03
C GLY A 17 10.37 20.75 -0.35
N HIS A 18 10.29 21.78 -1.17
CA HIS A 18 9.80 21.77 -2.55
C HIS A 18 10.90 22.06 -3.58
N GLU A 19 12.17 21.88 -3.20
CA GLU A 19 13.29 22.05 -4.12
C GLU A 19 13.25 21.03 -5.26
N ARG A 20 13.82 21.44 -6.41
CA ARG A 20 14.12 20.52 -7.51
C ARG A 20 15.39 19.74 -7.19
N PHE A 21 15.58 18.58 -7.84
CA PHE A 21 16.81 17.79 -7.67
C PHE A 21 18.05 18.66 -7.90
N PHE A 22 18.96 18.62 -6.92
CA PHE A 22 20.23 19.35 -6.93
C PHE A 22 20.10 20.88 -7.01
N GLN A 23 18.96 21.45 -6.66
CA GLN A 23 18.83 22.89 -6.40
C GLN A 23 19.67 23.30 -5.18
N SER A 24 19.74 22.45 -4.18
CA SER A 24 20.76 22.45 -3.12
C SER A 24 21.60 21.15 -3.17
N PRO A 25 22.79 21.09 -2.56
CA PRO A 25 23.63 19.89 -2.58
C PRO A 25 23.19 18.81 -1.58
N MET A 26 21.94 18.83 -1.11
CA MET A 26 21.42 17.93 -0.08
C MET A 26 20.28 17.06 -0.60
N LEU A 27 20.19 15.85 -0.08
CA LEU A 27 19.03 14.99 -0.18
C LEU A 27 18.70 14.43 1.21
N GLU A 28 17.43 14.49 1.59
CA GLU A 28 16.91 13.89 2.82
C GLU A 28 16.78 12.38 2.61
N ALA A 29 17.48 11.59 3.42
CA ALA A 29 17.49 10.15 3.33
C ALA A 29 16.54 9.52 4.36
N THR A 30 15.60 8.69 3.88
CA THR A 30 14.68 7.87 4.68
C THR A 30 14.47 6.53 3.99
N PHE A 31 13.59 5.67 4.51
CA PHE A 31 13.22 4.42 3.88
C PHE A 31 11.71 4.40 3.58
N GLY A 32 11.32 3.63 2.56
CA GLY A 32 9.93 3.44 2.21
C GLY A 32 9.73 2.31 1.19
N GLY A 33 8.53 1.75 1.22
CA GLY A 33 8.10 0.67 0.34
C GLY A 33 6.69 0.25 0.71
N GLY A 34 5.84 -0.07 -0.26
CA GLY A 34 4.41 -0.28 -0.04
C GLY A 34 4.12 -1.17 1.16
N GLU A 35 4.64 -2.38 1.15
CA GLU A 35 4.38 -3.40 2.17
C GLU A 35 5.07 -3.08 3.51
N ALA A 36 6.24 -2.42 3.47
CA ALA A 36 6.92 -1.94 4.68
C ALA A 36 6.13 -0.79 5.33
N ASN A 37 5.57 0.13 4.52
CA ASN A 37 4.72 1.22 4.98
C ASN A 37 3.45 0.67 5.68
N VAL A 38 2.87 -0.41 5.13
CA VAL A 38 1.74 -1.12 5.75
C VAL A 38 2.15 -1.75 7.08
N ALA A 39 3.30 -2.44 7.13
CA ALA A 39 3.80 -3.03 8.39
C ALA A 39 4.00 -1.98 9.48
N VAL A 40 4.58 -0.82 9.13
CA VAL A 40 4.77 0.29 10.08
C VAL A 40 3.44 0.85 10.56
N SER A 41 2.46 1.04 9.66
CA SER A 41 1.11 1.48 10.05
C SER A 41 0.47 0.51 11.06
N LEU A 42 0.53 -0.79 10.77
CA LEU A 42 -0.03 -1.83 11.63
C LEU A 42 0.67 -1.90 13.01
N ALA A 43 2.00 -1.77 13.03
CA ALA A 43 2.76 -1.72 14.28
C ALA A 43 2.38 -0.50 15.13
N ASN A 44 2.23 0.68 14.51
CA ASN A 44 1.75 1.90 15.19
C ASN A 44 0.32 1.76 15.72
N TYR A 45 -0.49 0.89 15.12
CA TYR A 45 -1.84 0.55 15.62
C TYR A 45 -1.84 -0.56 16.68
N GLY A 46 -0.65 -1.03 17.12
CA GLY A 46 -0.51 -2.07 18.14
C GLY A 46 -0.73 -3.49 17.65
N MET A 47 -0.72 -3.73 16.34
CA MET A 47 -0.79 -5.07 15.77
C MET A 47 0.59 -5.75 15.81
N ASP A 48 0.59 -7.08 15.86
CA ASP A 48 1.80 -7.90 15.72
C ASP A 48 2.21 -7.95 14.24
N ALA A 49 2.97 -6.95 13.79
CA ALA A 49 3.34 -6.73 12.40
C ALA A 49 4.75 -7.21 12.11
N GLU A 50 4.89 -8.08 11.11
CA GLU A 50 6.14 -8.60 10.60
C GLU A 50 6.35 -8.13 9.16
N PHE A 51 7.59 -7.83 8.80
CA PHE A 51 7.98 -7.51 7.44
C PHE A 51 9.01 -8.49 6.90
N LEU A 52 8.70 -9.06 5.74
CA LEU A 52 9.55 -9.96 4.98
C LEU A 52 10.02 -9.31 3.69
N THR A 53 11.30 -9.37 3.42
CA THR A 53 11.93 -8.92 2.18
C THR A 53 13.28 -9.60 2.02
N VAL A 54 13.96 -9.34 0.91
CA VAL A 54 15.35 -9.72 0.70
C VAL A 54 16.20 -8.43 0.62
N LEU A 55 17.20 -8.31 1.49
CA LEU A 55 18.09 -7.16 1.59
C LEU A 55 19.56 -7.55 1.41
N PRO A 56 20.43 -6.66 0.92
CA PRO A 56 21.86 -6.90 0.85
C PRO A 56 22.51 -6.93 2.25
N LYS A 57 23.71 -7.52 2.32
CA LYS A 57 24.54 -7.50 3.54
C LYS A 57 25.42 -6.25 3.56
N ASN A 58 24.86 -5.11 3.95
CA ASN A 58 25.60 -3.86 4.10
C ASN A 58 24.99 -2.95 5.17
N ASP A 59 25.71 -1.88 5.54
CA ASP A 59 25.33 -0.97 6.61
C ASP A 59 24.03 -0.20 6.33
N ILE A 60 23.73 0.10 5.06
CA ILE A 60 22.47 0.79 4.71
C ILE A 60 21.26 -0.09 4.98
N ALA A 61 21.35 -1.39 4.64
CA ALA A 61 20.31 -2.36 4.98
C ALA A 61 20.17 -2.56 6.49
N GLU A 62 21.28 -2.51 7.26
CA GLU A 62 21.21 -2.53 8.72
C GLU A 62 20.52 -1.28 9.30
N CYS A 63 20.77 -0.09 8.75
CA CYS A 63 20.05 1.12 9.13
C CYS A 63 18.55 0.98 8.86
N CYS A 64 18.18 0.44 7.70
CA CYS A 64 16.79 0.18 7.34
C CYS A 64 16.11 -0.75 8.37
N ILE A 65 16.76 -1.86 8.73
CA ILE A 65 16.24 -2.81 9.72
C ILE A 65 16.08 -2.15 11.09
N ARG A 66 17.02 -1.30 11.51
CA ARG A 66 16.93 -0.57 12.77
C ARG A 66 15.75 0.39 12.78
N GLU A 67 15.50 1.08 11.66
CA GLU A 67 14.35 1.99 11.55
C GLU A 67 13.01 1.23 11.62
N LEU A 68 12.88 0.11 10.92
CA LEU A 68 11.68 -0.74 11.01
C LEU A 68 11.44 -1.21 12.47
N ARG A 69 12.49 -1.63 13.16
CA ARG A 69 12.43 -2.03 14.58
C ARG A 69 12.06 -0.88 15.50
N TYR A 70 12.51 0.34 15.20
CA TYR A 70 12.12 1.55 15.94
C TYR A 70 10.61 1.74 15.94
N PHE A 71 9.94 1.41 14.83
CA PHE A 71 8.46 1.42 14.73
C PHE A 71 7.79 0.17 15.30
N GLY A 72 8.53 -0.78 15.84
CA GLY A 72 7.97 -2.01 16.41
C GLY A 72 7.69 -3.13 15.41
N VAL A 73 8.14 -3.00 14.16
CA VAL A 73 8.01 -4.07 13.15
C VAL A 73 8.99 -5.20 13.46
N ASP A 74 8.50 -6.45 13.49
CA ASP A 74 9.40 -7.61 13.58
C ASP A 74 10.10 -7.86 12.24
N THR A 75 11.42 -7.89 12.27
CA THR A 75 12.31 -7.99 11.10
C THR A 75 13.10 -9.30 11.05
N LYS A 76 12.79 -10.26 11.93
CA LYS A 76 13.55 -11.51 12.05
C LYS A 76 13.47 -12.39 10.81
N LYS A 77 12.43 -12.23 10.00
CA LYS A 77 12.20 -12.99 8.78
C LYS A 77 12.86 -12.38 7.54
N ILE A 78 13.50 -11.20 7.66
CA ILE A 78 14.22 -10.57 6.53
C ILE A 78 15.39 -11.46 6.10
N VAL A 79 15.37 -11.85 4.82
CA VAL A 79 16.41 -12.67 4.20
C VAL A 79 17.55 -11.77 3.70
N ARG A 80 18.78 -12.28 3.76
CA ARG A 80 19.96 -11.59 3.20
C ARG A 80 20.34 -12.23 1.88
N GLY A 81 20.34 -11.44 0.80
CA GLY A 81 20.61 -11.88 -0.56
C GLY A 81 21.68 -11.05 -1.27
N GLU A 82 21.97 -11.45 -2.48
CA GLU A 82 22.82 -10.71 -3.40
C GLU A 82 22.13 -9.43 -3.89
N GLY A 83 22.87 -8.56 -4.55
CA GLY A 83 22.35 -7.32 -5.12
C GLY A 83 22.55 -6.12 -4.20
N ARG A 84 21.64 -5.16 -4.32
CA ARG A 84 21.70 -3.86 -3.65
C ARG A 84 20.34 -3.48 -3.05
N MET A 85 20.30 -2.45 -2.23
CA MET A 85 19.04 -1.81 -1.87
C MET A 85 18.55 -0.96 -3.04
N GLY A 86 17.28 -1.08 -3.40
CA GLY A 86 16.65 -0.17 -4.36
C GLY A 86 16.65 1.26 -3.82
N ILE A 87 16.68 2.24 -4.73
CA ILE A 87 16.64 3.66 -4.39
C ILE A 87 15.50 4.32 -5.16
N TYR A 88 14.83 5.26 -4.57
CA TYR A 88 14.04 6.21 -5.32
C TYR A 88 14.32 7.65 -4.89
N TYR A 89 14.28 8.53 -5.87
CA TYR A 89 14.47 9.97 -5.69
C TYR A 89 13.11 10.66 -5.79
N LEU A 90 12.86 11.64 -4.93
CA LEU A 90 11.59 12.36 -4.88
C LEU A 90 11.79 13.87 -4.89
N GLU A 91 11.08 14.55 -5.78
CA GLU A 91 10.79 15.99 -5.69
C GLU A 91 9.36 16.17 -5.16
N GLY A 92 9.19 16.99 -4.13
CA GLY A 92 7.86 17.36 -3.63
C GLY A 92 7.18 18.32 -4.60
N GLY A 93 5.92 18.02 -4.94
CA GLY A 93 5.10 18.93 -5.74
C GLY A 93 4.52 20.07 -4.92
N ALA A 94 4.16 21.16 -5.60
CA ALA A 94 3.44 22.29 -5.03
C ALA A 94 2.54 22.94 -6.10
N ASN A 95 1.35 23.32 -5.76
CA ASN A 95 0.38 23.92 -6.69
C ASN A 95 0.19 23.04 -7.96
N GLN A 96 0.45 23.60 -9.14
CA GLN A 96 0.36 22.90 -10.44
C GLN A 96 1.61 22.10 -10.80
N LEU A 97 2.70 22.22 -10.02
CA LEU A 97 3.90 21.43 -10.24
C LEU A 97 3.76 20.06 -9.58
N PRO A 98 3.67 18.96 -10.34
CA PRO A 98 3.48 17.64 -9.75
C PRO A 98 4.75 17.16 -9.05
N SER A 99 4.58 16.29 -8.04
CA SER A 99 5.69 15.52 -7.48
C SER A 99 6.32 14.65 -8.56
N LYS A 100 7.63 14.46 -8.50
CA LYS A 100 8.37 13.63 -9.46
C LYS A 100 9.14 12.53 -8.72
N VAL A 101 9.00 11.31 -9.22
CA VAL A 101 9.72 10.15 -8.70
C VAL A 101 10.64 9.59 -9.78
N VAL A 102 11.89 9.32 -9.41
CA VAL A 102 12.86 8.60 -10.25
C VAL A 102 13.27 7.35 -9.50
N TYR A 103 13.05 6.19 -10.13
CA TYR A 103 13.42 4.90 -9.56
C TYR A 103 14.78 4.43 -10.06
N ASP A 104 15.62 4.00 -9.14
CA ASP A 104 16.85 3.26 -9.34
C ASP A 104 16.78 1.97 -8.52
N ARG A 105 16.05 0.97 -9.04
CA ARG A 105 15.72 -0.27 -8.32
C ARG A 105 16.08 -1.56 -9.08
N ALA A 106 16.68 -1.44 -10.26
CA ALA A 106 17.17 -2.61 -10.98
C ALA A 106 18.24 -3.33 -10.16
N TYR A 107 18.22 -4.66 -10.20
CA TYR A 107 19.15 -5.51 -9.46
C TYR A 107 19.11 -5.31 -7.93
N SER A 108 18.00 -4.80 -7.38
CA SER A 108 17.80 -4.84 -5.94
C SER A 108 17.70 -6.30 -5.46
N SER A 109 18.04 -6.53 -4.19
CA SER A 109 18.10 -7.91 -3.66
C SER A 109 16.76 -8.63 -3.81
N ILE A 110 15.63 -7.92 -3.62
CA ILE A 110 14.30 -8.51 -3.84
C ILE A 110 14.01 -8.73 -5.35
N ALA A 111 14.55 -7.90 -6.24
CA ALA A 111 14.41 -8.08 -7.69
C ALA A 111 15.20 -9.29 -8.22
N LEU A 112 16.22 -9.72 -7.50
CA LEU A 112 17.03 -10.90 -7.80
C LEU A 112 16.55 -12.16 -7.07
N ALA A 113 15.73 -12.01 -6.05
CA ALA A 113 15.18 -13.12 -5.28
C ALA A 113 14.24 -13.97 -6.13
N LYS A 114 14.27 -15.27 -5.92
CA LYS A 114 13.54 -16.26 -6.74
C LYS A 114 12.85 -17.30 -5.86
N PRO A 115 11.92 -18.07 -6.41
CA PRO A 115 11.32 -19.21 -5.71
C PRO A 115 12.37 -20.12 -5.06
N GLY A 116 12.12 -20.49 -3.80
CA GLY A 116 13.04 -21.27 -2.98
C GLY A 116 14.03 -20.47 -2.13
N ASP A 117 14.20 -19.15 -2.36
CA ASP A 117 15.06 -18.31 -1.52
C ASP A 117 14.42 -17.98 -0.16
N ILE A 118 13.10 -18.15 -0.04
CA ILE A 118 12.32 -17.92 1.20
C ILE A 118 11.77 -19.25 1.69
N ASP A 119 12.01 -19.54 2.97
CA ASP A 119 11.41 -20.66 3.71
C ASP A 119 10.01 -20.27 4.18
N TRP A 120 8.99 -20.59 3.38
CA TRP A 120 7.60 -20.22 3.65
C TRP A 120 7.02 -20.92 4.90
N ASP A 121 7.54 -22.05 5.33
CA ASP A 121 7.11 -22.69 6.58
C ASP A 121 7.47 -21.81 7.76
N LYS A 122 8.71 -21.30 7.79
CA LYS A 122 9.15 -20.35 8.82
C LYS A 122 8.51 -18.96 8.64
N ALA A 123 8.37 -18.51 7.39
CA ALA A 123 7.81 -17.19 7.11
C ALA A 123 6.36 -17.09 7.58
N PHE A 124 5.57 -18.15 7.43
CA PHE A 124 4.16 -18.16 7.80
C PHE A 124 3.86 -18.74 9.20
N GLU A 125 4.89 -19.04 10.00
CA GLU A 125 4.69 -19.57 11.36
C GLU A 125 3.90 -18.58 12.23
N GLY A 126 2.69 -18.99 12.64
CA GLY A 126 1.77 -18.21 13.46
C GLY A 126 1.11 -17.01 12.76
N VAL A 127 1.33 -16.83 11.45
CA VAL A 127 0.71 -15.76 10.66
C VAL A 127 -0.75 -16.09 10.35
N ALA A 128 -1.64 -15.12 10.57
CA ALA A 128 -3.05 -15.23 10.24
C ALA A 128 -3.47 -14.36 9.06
N TRP A 129 -2.67 -13.32 8.75
CA TRP A 129 -2.93 -12.39 7.65
C TRP A 129 -1.64 -12.10 6.88
N PHE A 130 -1.71 -12.18 5.57
CA PHE A 130 -0.61 -11.88 4.64
C PHE A 130 -0.99 -10.70 3.74
N HIS A 131 -0.08 -9.74 3.57
CA HIS A 131 -0.30 -8.59 2.68
C HIS A 131 0.83 -8.46 1.67
N ILE A 132 0.46 -8.22 0.41
CA ILE A 132 1.34 -7.96 -0.72
C ILE A 132 0.75 -6.84 -1.59
N THR A 133 1.58 -6.23 -2.44
CA THR A 133 1.11 -5.28 -3.45
C THR A 133 1.44 -5.74 -4.86
N GLY A 134 0.79 -5.17 -5.87
CA GLY A 134 1.10 -5.38 -7.28
C GLY A 134 2.42 -4.72 -7.73
N ILE A 135 3.15 -4.05 -6.82
CA ILE A 135 4.47 -3.50 -7.12
C ILE A 135 5.53 -4.59 -7.14
N THR A 136 5.53 -5.47 -6.13
CA THR A 136 6.56 -6.52 -6.01
C THR A 136 6.61 -7.43 -7.23
N PRO A 137 5.49 -7.98 -7.76
CA PRO A 137 5.54 -8.78 -8.99
C PRO A 137 5.87 -7.98 -10.26
N ALA A 138 5.82 -6.65 -10.20
CA ALA A 138 6.12 -5.78 -11.34
C ALA A 138 7.61 -5.46 -11.52
N ILE A 139 8.46 -5.81 -10.54
CA ILE A 139 9.88 -5.41 -10.50
C ILE A 139 10.73 -6.22 -11.46
N SER A 140 10.56 -7.54 -11.48
CA SER A 140 11.31 -8.50 -12.29
C SER A 140 10.52 -9.80 -12.47
N GLU A 141 10.95 -10.65 -13.39
CA GLU A 141 10.34 -11.97 -13.61
C GLU A 141 10.48 -12.87 -12.37
N SER A 142 11.66 -12.91 -11.74
CA SER A 142 11.86 -13.71 -10.52
C SER A 142 11.05 -13.19 -9.32
N ALA A 143 10.93 -11.88 -9.16
CA ALA A 143 10.08 -11.31 -8.12
C ALA A 143 8.58 -11.59 -8.38
N MET A 144 8.16 -11.67 -9.64
CA MET A 144 6.81 -12.09 -10.02
C MET A 144 6.56 -13.55 -9.62
N GLU A 145 7.47 -14.45 -9.97
CA GLU A 145 7.37 -15.87 -9.62
C GLU A 145 7.32 -16.05 -8.09
N LEU A 146 8.20 -15.35 -7.36
CA LEU A 146 8.23 -15.38 -5.90
C LEU A 146 6.95 -14.80 -5.27
N SER A 147 6.35 -13.76 -5.89
CA SER A 147 5.07 -13.19 -5.44
C SER A 147 3.91 -14.19 -5.63
N LEU A 148 3.87 -14.90 -6.75
CA LEU A 148 2.86 -15.94 -6.97
C LEU A 148 3.05 -17.11 -6.00
N GLU A 149 4.28 -17.56 -5.79
CA GLU A 149 4.60 -18.57 -4.78
C GLU A 149 4.11 -18.15 -3.39
N SER A 150 4.35 -16.90 -2.98
CA SER A 150 3.98 -16.39 -1.66
C SER A 150 2.47 -16.49 -1.38
N VAL A 151 1.63 -16.07 -2.33
CA VAL A 151 0.16 -16.13 -2.16
C VAL A 151 -0.38 -17.56 -2.21
N GLN A 152 0.23 -18.43 -3.02
CA GLN A 152 -0.09 -19.84 -3.06
C GLN A 152 0.23 -20.54 -1.72
N GLU A 153 1.42 -20.28 -1.18
CA GLU A 153 1.85 -20.83 0.10
C GLU A 153 1.00 -20.30 1.28
N ALA A 154 0.59 -19.03 1.24
CA ALA A 154 -0.35 -18.46 2.21
C ALA A 154 -1.71 -19.20 2.16
N LYS A 155 -2.26 -19.43 0.97
CA LYS A 155 -3.57 -20.11 0.82
C LYS A 155 -3.52 -21.60 1.22
N LYS A 156 -2.42 -22.31 0.96
CA LYS A 156 -2.23 -23.69 1.45
C LYS A 156 -2.35 -23.78 2.99
N ARG A 157 -2.03 -22.69 3.70
CA ARG A 157 -2.07 -22.59 5.16
C ARG A 157 -3.33 -21.90 5.69
N ASN A 158 -4.33 -21.66 4.82
CA ASN A 158 -5.57 -20.93 5.14
C ASN A 158 -5.35 -19.53 5.73
N ILE A 159 -4.27 -18.87 5.35
CA ILE A 159 -3.97 -17.49 5.74
C ILE A 159 -4.83 -16.54 4.90
N THR A 160 -5.41 -15.51 5.51
CA THR A 160 -6.11 -14.45 4.79
C THR A 160 -5.11 -13.62 4.00
N VAL A 161 -5.35 -13.44 2.71
CA VAL A 161 -4.47 -12.68 1.81
C VAL A 161 -5.12 -11.37 1.42
N SER A 162 -4.45 -10.24 1.66
CA SER A 162 -4.82 -8.93 1.11
C SER A 162 -3.80 -8.49 0.07
N CYS A 163 -4.29 -7.81 -0.97
CA CYS A 163 -3.45 -7.25 -2.02
C CYS A 163 -3.90 -5.84 -2.40
N ASP A 164 -2.98 -4.87 -2.34
CA ASP A 164 -3.16 -3.62 -3.06
C ASP A 164 -2.72 -3.83 -4.51
N LEU A 165 -3.62 -3.68 -5.48
CA LEU A 165 -3.33 -3.91 -6.90
C LEU A 165 -2.28 -2.95 -7.46
N ASN A 166 -2.23 -1.75 -6.96
CA ASN A 166 -1.14 -0.77 -7.02
C ASN A 166 -0.40 -0.71 -8.37
N TYR A 167 -1.14 -0.58 -9.46
CA TYR A 167 -0.59 -0.53 -10.81
C TYR A 167 0.40 0.63 -10.98
N ARG A 168 1.55 0.33 -11.59
CA ARG A 168 2.58 1.32 -11.93
C ARG A 168 3.00 1.17 -13.38
N LYS A 169 2.58 2.11 -14.22
CA LYS A 169 2.85 2.13 -15.67
C LYS A 169 4.33 1.96 -16.03
N ASN A 170 5.24 2.48 -15.20
CA ASN A 170 6.68 2.49 -15.47
C ASN A 170 7.42 1.20 -15.01
N LEU A 171 6.72 0.27 -14.38
CA LEU A 171 7.21 -1.09 -14.08
C LEU A 171 6.81 -2.06 -15.22
N TRP A 172 6.81 -3.33 -15.00
CA TRP A 172 6.43 -4.36 -16.01
C TRP A 172 7.33 -4.37 -17.25
N LYS A 173 8.65 -4.28 -17.05
CA LYS A 173 9.62 -4.17 -18.15
C LYS A 173 10.29 -5.49 -18.54
N TYR A 174 9.87 -6.62 -17.98
CA TYR A 174 10.44 -7.94 -18.21
C TYR A 174 9.61 -8.82 -19.19
N GLY A 175 8.75 -8.19 -20.01
CA GLY A 175 8.01 -8.88 -21.08
C GLY A 175 6.62 -9.36 -20.71
N LYS A 176 6.15 -9.19 -19.47
CA LYS A 176 4.78 -9.49 -19.05
C LYS A 176 3.97 -8.21 -18.86
N LYS A 177 2.66 -8.28 -19.14
CA LYS A 177 1.71 -7.22 -18.79
C LYS A 177 1.22 -7.39 -17.35
N ALA A 178 0.84 -6.28 -16.72
CA ALA A 178 0.25 -6.32 -15.39
C ALA A 178 -0.94 -7.29 -15.31
N SER A 179 -1.84 -7.25 -16.28
CA SER A 179 -3.03 -8.10 -16.32
C SER A 179 -2.73 -9.59 -16.43
N GLU A 180 -1.67 -9.98 -17.12
CA GLU A 180 -1.27 -11.40 -17.24
C GLU A 180 -0.88 -11.98 -15.87
N VAL A 181 -0.23 -11.17 -15.03
CA VAL A 181 0.27 -11.60 -13.72
C VAL A 181 -0.76 -11.38 -12.63
N MET A 182 -1.35 -10.18 -12.57
CA MET A 182 -2.24 -9.82 -11.46
C MET A 182 -3.56 -10.59 -11.48
N ARG A 183 -4.05 -11.00 -12.66
CA ARG A 183 -5.22 -11.86 -12.76
C ARG A 183 -4.97 -13.26 -12.17
N GLU A 184 -3.76 -13.79 -12.29
CA GLU A 184 -3.38 -15.05 -11.64
C GLU A 184 -3.24 -14.86 -10.12
N LEU A 185 -2.56 -13.78 -9.68
CA LEU A 185 -2.37 -13.47 -8.27
C LEU A 185 -3.72 -13.25 -7.56
N ALA A 186 -4.67 -12.55 -8.19
CA ALA A 186 -5.99 -12.23 -7.63
C ALA A 186 -6.82 -13.48 -7.28
N LYS A 187 -6.56 -14.63 -7.91
CA LYS A 187 -7.22 -15.91 -7.56
C LYS A 187 -6.93 -16.37 -6.13
N TYR A 188 -5.90 -15.80 -5.49
CA TYR A 188 -5.49 -16.13 -4.12
C TYR A 188 -5.80 -15.01 -3.12
N VAL A 189 -6.39 -13.90 -3.56
CA VAL A 189 -6.65 -12.71 -2.74
C VAL A 189 -8.03 -12.78 -2.10
N ASP A 190 -8.11 -12.58 -0.79
CA ASP A 190 -9.37 -12.48 -0.04
C ASP A 190 -9.88 -11.03 0.07
N VAL A 191 -8.95 -10.06 0.17
CA VAL A 191 -9.25 -8.63 0.30
C VAL A 191 -8.44 -7.85 -0.71
N ALA A 192 -9.09 -7.25 -1.70
CA ALA A 192 -8.44 -6.39 -2.68
C ALA A 192 -8.53 -4.93 -2.26
N ILE A 193 -7.47 -4.18 -2.55
CA ILE A 193 -7.40 -2.73 -2.44
C ILE A 193 -6.99 -2.20 -3.82
N ALA A 194 -7.63 -1.15 -4.31
CA ALA A 194 -7.38 -0.62 -5.63
C ALA A 194 -7.85 0.84 -5.76
N ASN A 195 -7.44 1.50 -6.81
CA ASN A 195 -8.19 2.58 -7.43
C ASN A 195 -8.82 2.08 -8.74
N GLU A 196 -9.56 2.92 -9.45
CA GLU A 196 -10.23 2.52 -10.71
C GLU A 196 -9.22 2.11 -11.79
N GLU A 197 -8.10 2.84 -11.94
CA GLU A 197 -7.05 2.50 -12.90
C GLU A 197 -6.40 1.16 -12.59
N ASP A 198 -6.18 0.88 -11.31
CA ASP A 198 -5.61 -0.40 -10.87
C ASP A 198 -6.49 -1.58 -11.30
N VAL A 199 -7.81 -1.48 -11.11
CA VAL A 199 -8.76 -2.52 -11.54
C VAL A 199 -8.72 -2.71 -13.05
N GLN A 200 -8.74 -1.61 -13.82
CA GLN A 200 -8.71 -1.66 -15.28
C GLN A 200 -7.40 -2.26 -15.82
N LYS A 201 -6.25 -1.82 -15.29
CA LYS A 201 -4.93 -2.20 -15.82
C LYS A 201 -4.44 -3.54 -15.30
N SER A 202 -4.78 -3.89 -14.06
CA SER A 202 -4.32 -5.14 -13.43
C SER A 202 -5.28 -6.30 -13.65
N LEU A 203 -6.60 -6.06 -13.71
CA LEU A 203 -7.60 -7.13 -13.85
C LEU A 203 -8.32 -7.13 -15.19
N GLU A 204 -8.15 -6.10 -16.03
CA GLU A 204 -8.87 -5.89 -17.30
C GLU A 204 -10.39 -5.84 -17.12
N ILE A 205 -10.85 -5.32 -15.97
CA ILE A 205 -12.27 -5.14 -15.66
C ILE A 205 -12.62 -3.66 -15.81
N THR A 206 -13.59 -3.37 -16.65
CA THR A 206 -14.11 -2.02 -16.90
C THR A 206 -15.64 -1.99 -16.74
N VAL A 207 -16.17 -0.81 -16.47
CA VAL A 207 -17.60 -0.56 -16.47
C VAL A 207 -17.89 0.66 -17.35
N ASP A 208 -18.78 0.48 -18.33
CA ASP A 208 -19.37 1.56 -19.10
C ASP A 208 -20.68 1.95 -18.42
N VAL A 209 -20.63 2.96 -17.58
CA VAL A 209 -21.82 3.58 -16.99
C VAL A 209 -21.85 5.01 -17.49
N ASN A 210 -22.88 5.37 -18.27
CA ASN A 210 -23.14 6.76 -18.67
C ASN A 210 -23.52 7.55 -17.42
N VAL A 211 -22.67 8.49 -17.01
CA VAL A 211 -22.75 9.19 -15.74
C VAL A 211 -23.07 10.66 -15.97
N GLU A 212 -24.22 11.10 -15.48
CA GLU A 212 -24.53 12.52 -15.27
C GLU A 212 -24.66 12.78 -13.76
N SER A 213 -23.60 13.38 -13.17
CA SER A 213 -23.50 13.87 -11.77
C SER A 213 -23.31 12.89 -10.60
N GLY A 214 -22.72 13.38 -9.50
CA GLY A 214 -22.18 12.72 -8.30
C GLY A 214 -22.84 11.49 -7.63
N GLU A 215 -24.14 11.26 -7.76
CA GLU A 215 -24.77 10.00 -7.30
C GLU A 215 -24.41 8.80 -8.20
N LEU A 216 -24.11 9.07 -9.44
CA LEU A 216 -23.77 8.10 -10.46
C LEU A 216 -22.35 7.52 -10.28
N ASP A 217 -21.44 8.26 -9.71
CA ASP A 217 -20.12 7.74 -9.37
C ASP A 217 -20.23 6.59 -8.34
N ARG A 218 -21.14 6.71 -7.38
CA ARG A 218 -21.38 5.67 -6.37
C ARG A 218 -21.86 4.37 -7.01
N GLU A 219 -22.82 4.44 -7.95
CA GLU A 219 -23.33 3.27 -8.64
C GLU A 219 -22.29 2.65 -9.57
N LYS A 220 -21.48 3.46 -10.25
CA LYS A 220 -20.35 3.00 -11.05
C LYS A 220 -19.39 2.13 -10.22
N TYR A 221 -18.98 2.60 -9.05
CA TYR A 221 -18.07 1.85 -8.20
C TYR A 221 -18.69 0.61 -7.56
N ARG A 222 -20.00 0.64 -7.29
CA ARG A 222 -20.74 -0.55 -6.86
C ARG A 222 -20.75 -1.63 -7.95
N VAL A 223 -21.06 -1.25 -9.19
CA VAL A 223 -21.04 -2.17 -10.34
C VAL A 223 -19.63 -2.68 -10.61
N LEU A 224 -18.62 -1.83 -10.52
CA LEU A 224 -17.21 -2.22 -10.69
C LEU A 224 -16.81 -3.27 -9.62
N GLY A 225 -17.11 -3.01 -8.36
CA GLY A 225 -16.83 -3.94 -7.26
C GLY A 225 -17.54 -5.28 -7.44
N ASN A 226 -18.83 -5.28 -7.85
CA ASN A 226 -19.57 -6.50 -8.13
C ASN A 226 -18.90 -7.33 -9.25
N LYS A 227 -18.52 -6.70 -10.37
CA LYS A 227 -17.82 -7.40 -11.46
C LYS A 227 -16.50 -8.03 -11.02
N VAL A 228 -15.75 -7.35 -10.15
CA VAL A 228 -14.50 -7.91 -9.59
C VAL A 228 -14.81 -9.15 -8.74
N LEU A 229 -15.78 -9.07 -7.83
CA LEU A 229 -16.14 -10.17 -6.95
C LEU A 229 -16.76 -11.36 -7.70
N GLU A 230 -17.54 -11.11 -8.76
CA GLU A 230 -18.03 -12.14 -9.68
C GLU A 230 -16.90 -12.85 -10.42
N SER A 231 -15.87 -12.10 -10.84
CA SER A 231 -14.70 -12.65 -11.54
C SER A 231 -13.75 -13.42 -10.63
N TYR A 232 -13.74 -13.12 -9.33
CA TYR A 232 -12.90 -13.73 -8.32
C TYR A 232 -13.72 -14.21 -7.10
N PRO A 233 -14.39 -15.37 -7.18
CA PRO A 233 -15.28 -15.85 -6.12
C PRO A 233 -14.61 -16.14 -4.77
N ASN A 234 -13.28 -16.26 -4.74
CA ASN A 234 -12.48 -16.37 -3.52
C ASN A 234 -12.39 -15.04 -2.75
N MET A 235 -12.57 -13.90 -3.44
CA MET A 235 -12.45 -12.58 -2.86
C MET A 235 -13.68 -12.23 -2.02
N LYS A 236 -13.43 -11.82 -0.76
CA LYS A 236 -14.48 -11.50 0.21
C LYS A 236 -14.93 -10.05 0.14
N CYS A 237 -14.02 -9.15 -0.25
CA CYS A 237 -14.33 -7.75 -0.48
C CYS A 237 -13.26 -7.05 -1.31
N ILE A 238 -13.67 -5.95 -1.92
CA ILE A 238 -12.77 -4.99 -2.57
C ILE A 238 -13.03 -3.59 -2.01
N ALA A 239 -11.95 -2.88 -1.64
CA ALA A 239 -11.99 -1.47 -1.30
C ALA A 239 -11.36 -0.65 -2.44
N ILE A 240 -12.06 0.41 -2.85
CA ILE A 240 -11.63 1.28 -3.95
C ILE A 240 -11.43 2.69 -3.39
N THR A 241 -10.20 3.21 -3.49
CA THR A 241 -9.89 4.58 -3.10
C THR A 241 -10.37 5.57 -4.16
N LEU A 242 -10.97 6.65 -3.72
CA LEU A 242 -11.57 7.69 -4.53
C LEU A 242 -10.81 8.99 -4.29
N ARG A 243 -9.96 9.37 -5.24
CA ARG A 243 -9.15 10.57 -5.14
C ARG A 243 -9.55 11.60 -6.18
N GLU A 244 -9.90 12.78 -5.73
CA GLU A 244 -10.06 13.96 -6.57
C GLU A 244 -8.78 14.79 -6.50
N SER A 245 -8.05 14.89 -7.60
CA SER A 245 -6.80 15.67 -7.64
C SER A 245 -7.08 17.08 -8.15
N HIS A 246 -7.01 18.08 -7.26
CA HIS A 246 -7.18 19.50 -7.62
C HIS A 246 -5.82 20.15 -7.90
N SER A 247 -4.81 19.86 -7.06
CA SER A 247 -3.43 20.31 -7.24
C SER A 247 -2.44 19.29 -6.62
N ALA A 248 -1.16 19.60 -6.63
CA ALA A 248 -0.15 18.76 -5.98
C ALA A 248 -0.33 18.69 -4.47
N ASP A 249 -0.92 19.70 -3.86
CA ASP A 249 -1.08 19.92 -2.43
C ASP A 249 -2.54 20.01 -1.97
N TRP A 250 -3.51 19.75 -2.87
CA TRP A 250 -4.94 19.71 -2.55
C TRP A 250 -5.63 18.54 -3.25
N ASN A 251 -6.21 17.64 -2.44
CA ASN A 251 -7.00 16.50 -2.90
C ASN A 251 -8.29 16.34 -2.11
N GLY A 252 -9.36 15.91 -2.78
CA GLY A 252 -10.47 15.22 -2.13
C GLY A 252 -10.11 13.74 -1.94
N TRP A 253 -10.45 13.16 -0.78
CA TRP A 253 -10.09 11.80 -0.41
C TRP A 253 -11.25 11.06 0.23
N ALA A 254 -11.65 9.94 -0.37
CA ALA A 254 -12.69 9.04 0.11
C ALA A 254 -12.38 7.62 -0.34
N ALA A 255 -13.21 6.66 0.04
CA ALA A 255 -13.16 5.30 -0.48
C ALA A 255 -14.55 4.65 -0.44
N CYS A 256 -14.70 3.55 -1.17
CA CYS A 256 -15.82 2.65 -1.01
C CYS A 256 -15.33 1.22 -0.78
N LEU A 257 -16.19 0.38 -0.21
CA LEU A 257 -15.96 -1.04 0.01
C LEU A 257 -17.19 -1.83 -0.44
N ASN A 258 -16.95 -2.87 -1.23
CA ASN A 258 -17.98 -3.80 -1.69
C ASN A 258 -17.63 -5.21 -1.18
N ASP A 259 -18.57 -5.90 -0.55
CA ASP A 259 -18.39 -7.28 -0.05
C ASP A 259 -19.30 -8.30 -0.75
N GLY A 260 -19.91 -7.90 -1.86
CA GLY A 260 -20.85 -8.71 -2.63
C GLY A 260 -22.27 -8.74 -2.07
N LYS A 261 -22.49 -8.25 -0.86
CA LYS A 261 -23.82 -8.10 -0.23
C LYS A 261 -24.16 -6.63 -0.07
N ASP A 262 -23.24 -5.89 0.58
CA ASP A 262 -23.41 -4.50 0.94
C ASP A 262 -22.32 -3.64 0.26
N PHE A 263 -22.66 -2.37 0.03
CA PHE A 263 -21.78 -1.37 -0.54
C PHE A 263 -21.67 -0.18 0.40
N TYR A 264 -20.48 0.03 0.93
CA TYR A 264 -20.15 1.07 1.89
C TYR A 264 -19.42 2.21 1.20
N VAL A 265 -19.67 3.45 1.62
CA VAL A 265 -18.96 4.65 1.16
C VAL A 265 -18.54 5.45 2.38
N SER A 266 -17.29 5.85 2.43
CA SER A 266 -16.76 6.66 3.53
C SER A 266 -17.15 8.12 3.44
N LYS A 267 -16.91 8.85 4.53
CA LYS A 267 -16.83 10.32 4.50
C LYS A 267 -15.76 10.74 3.49
N LYS A 268 -15.95 11.92 2.90
CA LYS A 268 -14.95 12.58 2.05
C LYS A 268 -14.19 13.60 2.89
N TYR A 269 -12.86 13.56 2.82
CA TYR A 269 -11.97 14.55 3.41
C TYR A 269 -11.40 15.47 2.33
N GLU A 270 -11.41 16.78 2.60
CA GLU A 270 -10.68 17.77 1.81
C GLU A 270 -9.30 17.96 2.43
N ILE A 271 -8.26 17.44 1.77
CA ILE A 271 -6.88 17.50 2.25
C ILE A 271 -6.19 18.66 1.53
N ARG A 272 -5.90 19.71 2.27
CA ARG A 272 -5.19 20.90 1.78
C ARG A 272 -3.80 20.98 2.39
N ASP A 273 -2.89 21.68 1.73
CA ASP A 273 -1.51 21.86 2.19
C ASP A 273 -0.82 20.51 2.46
N ILE A 274 -0.94 19.58 1.51
CA ILE A 274 -0.35 18.25 1.62
C ILE A 274 1.16 18.37 1.83
N ILE A 275 1.64 17.85 2.97
CA ILE A 275 3.06 17.83 3.33
C ILE A 275 3.81 16.73 2.57
N ASP A 276 3.25 15.52 2.56
CA ASP A 276 3.82 14.40 1.82
C ASP A 276 2.72 13.38 1.46
N ARG A 277 2.53 13.16 0.17
CA ARG A 277 1.51 12.22 -0.33
C ARG A 277 1.96 10.76 -0.42
N VAL A 278 3.29 10.53 -0.39
CA VAL A 278 3.83 9.17 -0.51
C VAL A 278 3.45 8.35 0.72
N GLY A 279 3.03 7.10 0.52
CA GLY A 279 2.54 6.24 1.60
C GLY A 279 1.06 6.45 1.98
N GLY A 280 0.33 7.38 1.34
CA GLY A 280 -1.10 7.60 1.62
C GLY A 280 -1.96 6.37 1.30
N GLY A 281 -1.72 5.69 0.16
CA GLY A 281 -2.36 4.42 -0.20
C GLY A 281 -2.01 3.30 0.78
N ASP A 282 -0.73 3.21 1.15
CA ASP A 282 -0.26 2.19 2.09
C ASP A 282 -0.85 2.40 3.49
N SER A 283 -1.01 3.67 3.91
CA SER A 283 -1.71 4.01 5.16
C SER A 283 -3.19 3.64 5.12
N PHE A 284 -3.85 3.79 3.96
CA PHE A 284 -5.19 3.27 3.75
C PHE A 284 -5.23 1.76 3.89
N ALA A 285 -4.30 1.04 3.23
CA ALA A 285 -4.22 -0.41 3.30
C ALA A 285 -4.00 -0.92 4.74
N GLY A 286 -3.03 -0.32 5.47
CA GLY A 286 -2.79 -0.62 6.88
C GLY A 286 -4.01 -0.33 7.76
N GLY A 287 -4.67 0.82 7.53
CA GLY A 287 -5.91 1.20 8.23
C GLY A 287 -7.07 0.24 7.94
N LEU A 288 -7.22 -0.22 6.70
CA LEU A 288 -8.26 -1.18 6.32
C LEU A 288 -8.03 -2.54 6.97
N ILE A 289 -6.78 -3.05 6.92
CA ILE A 289 -6.42 -4.31 7.58
C ILE A 289 -6.69 -4.22 9.09
N TYR A 290 -6.27 -3.12 9.74
CA TYR A 290 -6.57 -2.88 11.15
C TYR A 290 -8.08 -2.85 11.38
N GLY A 291 -8.82 -2.08 10.60
CA GLY A 291 -10.26 -1.89 10.74
C GLY A 291 -11.04 -3.19 10.60
N LEU A 292 -10.77 -3.99 9.58
CA LEU A 292 -11.43 -5.28 9.33
C LEU A 292 -11.19 -6.31 10.45
N ASN A 293 -10.16 -6.10 11.27
CA ASN A 293 -9.82 -7.01 12.37
C ASN A 293 -10.21 -6.49 13.77
N ASN A 294 -10.60 -5.20 13.89
CA ASN A 294 -10.86 -4.60 15.19
C ASN A 294 -12.25 -3.92 15.32
N TYR A 295 -12.95 -3.71 14.20
CA TYR A 295 -14.33 -3.22 14.20
C TYR A 295 -15.30 -4.33 13.82
N GLU A 296 -16.50 -4.30 14.38
CA GLU A 296 -17.55 -5.31 14.09
C GLU A 296 -18.18 -5.08 12.72
N ASP A 297 -18.24 -3.82 12.26
CA ASP A 297 -18.85 -3.45 10.99
C ASP A 297 -17.84 -2.90 9.99
N LYS A 298 -18.09 -3.14 8.71
CA LYS A 298 -17.21 -2.74 7.61
C LYS A 298 -17.25 -1.24 7.30
N GLN A 299 -18.33 -0.54 7.67
CA GLN A 299 -18.40 0.92 7.52
C GLN A 299 -17.37 1.58 8.44
N SER A 300 -17.30 1.17 9.71
CA SER A 300 -16.31 1.67 10.66
C SER A 300 -14.88 1.31 10.24
N ALA A 301 -14.66 0.11 9.70
CA ALA A 301 -13.36 -0.30 9.16
C ALA A 301 -12.92 0.59 7.98
N LEU A 302 -13.84 0.91 7.07
CA LEU A 302 -13.60 1.80 5.93
C LEU A 302 -13.32 3.23 6.38
N GLU A 303 -14.11 3.78 7.32
CA GLU A 303 -13.93 5.12 7.87
C GLU A 303 -12.55 5.26 8.53
N PHE A 304 -12.12 4.25 9.30
CA PHE A 304 -10.79 4.22 9.91
C PHE A 304 -9.69 4.27 8.85
N ALA A 305 -9.80 3.47 7.79
CA ALA A 305 -8.83 3.42 6.70
C ALA A 305 -8.67 4.78 5.98
N VAL A 306 -9.79 5.44 5.68
CA VAL A 306 -9.79 6.75 5.01
C VAL A 306 -9.24 7.84 5.92
N ALA A 307 -9.62 7.85 7.20
CA ALA A 307 -9.11 8.81 8.18
C ALA A 307 -7.60 8.65 8.41
N ALA A 308 -7.10 7.41 8.52
CA ALA A 308 -5.68 7.11 8.65
C ALA A 308 -4.87 7.62 7.45
N SER A 309 -5.38 7.37 6.25
CA SER A 309 -4.77 7.87 5.01
C SER A 309 -4.81 9.40 4.92
N CYS A 310 -5.91 10.03 5.32
CA CYS A 310 -6.03 11.49 5.39
C CYS A 310 -4.92 12.08 6.27
N LEU A 311 -4.75 11.59 7.50
CA LEU A 311 -3.73 12.07 8.44
C LEU A 311 -2.30 11.85 7.91
N LYS A 312 -2.06 10.77 7.16
CA LYS A 312 -0.74 10.50 6.57
C LYS A 312 -0.26 11.64 5.67
N HIS A 313 -1.14 12.31 4.96
CA HIS A 313 -0.78 13.43 4.08
C HIS A 313 -0.19 14.64 4.83
N SER A 314 -0.33 14.69 6.15
CA SER A 314 0.27 15.70 7.04
C SER A 314 1.61 15.25 7.67
N VAL A 315 2.12 14.07 7.30
CA VAL A 315 3.34 13.47 7.89
C VAL A 315 4.42 13.35 6.82
N ILE A 316 5.63 13.88 7.10
CA ILE A 316 6.80 13.74 6.23
C ILE A 316 7.27 12.28 6.19
N GLY A 317 7.72 11.82 5.03
CA GLY A 317 8.22 10.47 4.81
C GLY A 317 7.11 9.49 4.41
N ASP A 318 7.48 8.26 4.09
CA ASP A 318 6.54 7.23 3.65
C ASP A 318 5.73 6.66 4.81
N PHE A 319 6.37 6.51 5.97
CA PHE A 319 5.79 5.84 7.13
C PHE A 319 4.70 6.67 7.77
N ASN A 320 3.58 6.05 8.02
CA ASN A 320 2.53 6.62 8.85
C ASN A 320 2.98 6.66 10.32
N ARG A 321 2.82 7.83 10.97
CA ARG A 321 3.25 8.05 12.35
C ARG A 321 2.07 8.36 13.29
N VAL A 322 0.84 8.15 12.83
CA VAL A 322 -0.36 8.42 13.64
C VAL A 322 -0.78 7.18 14.43
N SER A 323 -1.35 7.42 15.60
CA SER A 323 -1.87 6.38 16.47
C SER A 323 -3.35 6.08 16.18
N VAL A 324 -3.86 4.97 16.73
CA VAL A 324 -5.30 4.65 16.68
C VAL A 324 -6.14 5.79 17.27
N SER A 325 -5.67 6.44 18.34
CA SER A 325 -6.41 7.55 18.95
C SER A 325 -6.50 8.77 18.04
N ASP A 326 -5.45 9.09 17.26
CA ASP A 326 -5.47 10.20 16.29
C ASP A 326 -6.48 9.91 15.19
N VAL A 327 -6.46 8.70 14.65
CA VAL A 327 -7.39 8.27 13.60
C VAL A 327 -8.83 8.27 14.11
N ALA A 328 -9.09 7.74 15.31
CA ALA A 328 -10.43 7.69 15.91
C ALA A 328 -11.01 9.09 16.16
N LYS A 329 -10.17 10.05 16.57
CA LYS A 329 -10.60 11.46 16.75
C LYS A 329 -11.06 12.07 15.43
N LEU A 330 -10.24 11.93 14.36
CA LEU A 330 -10.62 12.44 13.04
C LEU A 330 -11.90 11.75 12.53
N MET A 331 -12.01 10.44 12.67
CA MET A 331 -13.18 9.63 12.31
C MET A 331 -14.43 10.11 13.06
N GLY A 332 -14.30 10.47 14.36
CA GLY A 332 -15.34 11.05 15.18
C GLY A 332 -15.74 12.50 14.88
N GLY A 333 -15.05 13.16 13.93
CA GLY A 333 -15.36 14.51 13.44
C GLY A 333 -14.49 15.62 14.04
N ASP A 334 -13.51 15.32 14.89
CA ASP A 334 -12.55 16.32 15.39
C ASP A 334 -11.39 16.51 14.41
N GLY A 335 -11.64 17.28 13.36
CA GLY A 335 -10.64 17.73 12.40
C GLY A 335 -10.17 19.16 12.61
N THR A 336 -10.36 19.73 13.82
CA THR A 336 -10.14 21.16 14.08
C THR A 336 -8.66 21.55 14.17
N GLY A 337 -7.74 20.59 14.31
CA GLY A 337 -6.30 20.85 14.46
C GLY A 337 -5.92 21.62 15.73
N ARG A 338 -6.80 21.69 16.74
CA ARG A 338 -6.53 22.38 18.01
C ARG A 338 -5.44 21.65 18.79
N VAL A 339 -4.62 22.43 19.51
CA VAL A 339 -3.60 21.88 20.41
C VAL A 339 -4.25 20.95 21.43
N GLN A 340 -3.80 19.69 21.42
CA GLN A 340 -4.19 18.68 22.42
C GLN A 340 -3.30 18.85 23.66
N ARG A 341 -3.94 18.99 24.84
CA ARG A 341 -3.26 19.17 26.15
C ARG A 341 -3.60 18.01 27.05
#